data_cabb22cb059865f9d92edf7ef9b4f5d6
#
_entry.id   cabb22cb059865f9d92edf7ef9b4f5d6
#
_cell.length_a   1.000
_cell.length_b   1.000
_cell.length_c   1.000
_cell.angle_alpha   90.00
_cell.angle_beta   90.00
_cell.angle_gamma   90.00
#
_symmetry.space_group_name_H-M   'P 1'
#
loop_
_entity.id
_entity.type
_entity.pdbx_description
1 polymer ?
#
loop_
_entity_poly.entity_id
_entity_poly.type
_entity_poly.pdbx_seq_one_letter_code
_entity_poly.pdbx_strand_id
1 'polypeptide(L)'
;MIQTFSSTIRRKEMDAVLTCMVDEKTGPGELNTRFIQALKEFTGCDGAVAFRSPSIALSYALKAIDLPAGTAVMLSALAPFWQYDAVEKLGYKPLVLDVEEQTGLVNAQTVQQGISEGGRLLILHESMGILPEIEEIVALGIPVIEDISHSIGAVLPEKSDEAFDGTEKKQGKKQNRRAGSFGIFSILGLEEFDTITGGGGAVLLAPQRRDWIVLKKYTDAASRTDILPDINSVLALVQLKEFNRNEQARKNLFAVFQRALMSGKNRTFVRQPDEGSTIWSFPVVLNGSVKDVKQYASRKEIEIQPAYSDSVISRLQDEQSKDLKISKALFLRTVLFPLYPRLGSETAAKIAKVLGTLP
;
A
#
# COMPACT_ATOMS: atom_id res chain seq x y z
N MET A 1 1.07 -0.46 -27.59
CA MET A 1 0.14 -0.02 -26.53
C MET A 1 0.94 0.30 -25.28
N ILE A 2 0.69 1.43 -24.63
CA ILE A 2 1.32 1.83 -23.37
C ILE A 2 0.60 1.07 -22.25
N GLN A 3 1.32 0.21 -21.53
CA GLN A 3 0.76 -0.60 -20.44
C GLN A 3 0.45 0.25 -19.21
N THR A 4 -0.56 -0.15 -18.40
CA THR A 4 -0.96 0.55 -17.19
C THR A 4 0.12 0.49 -16.11
N PHE A 5 0.81 -0.64 -15.98
CA PHE A 5 1.87 -0.88 -15.00
C PHE A 5 3.19 -1.28 -15.66
N SER A 6 4.27 -1.02 -14.93
CA SER A 6 5.60 -1.55 -15.18
C SER A 6 6.35 -1.66 -13.86
N SER A 7 6.88 -2.83 -13.56
CA SER A 7 7.73 -3.09 -12.38
C SER A 7 9.05 -2.33 -12.41
N THR A 8 9.32 -1.57 -13.46
CA THR A 8 10.52 -0.73 -13.63
C THR A 8 11.84 -1.49 -13.44
N ILE A 9 11.89 -2.72 -13.98
CA ILE A 9 13.12 -3.52 -13.97
C ILE A 9 14.14 -2.92 -14.95
N ARG A 10 15.33 -2.62 -14.46
CA ARG A 10 16.46 -2.04 -15.20
C ARG A 10 17.70 -2.95 -15.08
N ARG A 11 18.80 -2.51 -15.66
CA ARG A 11 20.03 -3.29 -15.67
C ARG A 11 20.53 -3.66 -14.27
N LYS A 12 20.44 -2.74 -13.30
CA LYS A 12 20.87 -3.01 -11.92
C LYS A 12 20.10 -4.16 -11.27
N GLU A 13 18.79 -4.20 -11.45
CA GLU A 13 17.93 -5.27 -10.96
C GLU A 13 18.26 -6.58 -11.67
N MET A 14 18.42 -6.57 -13.00
CA MET A 14 18.79 -7.76 -13.78
C MET A 14 20.15 -8.31 -13.38
N ASP A 15 21.18 -7.45 -13.27
CA ASP A 15 22.54 -7.85 -12.89
C ASP A 15 22.56 -8.45 -11.48
N ALA A 16 21.80 -7.88 -10.52
CA ALA A 16 21.73 -8.39 -9.15
C ALA A 16 21.06 -9.77 -9.08
N VAL A 17 19.96 -9.96 -9.78
CA VAL A 17 19.28 -11.26 -9.87
C VAL A 17 20.13 -12.28 -10.59
N LEU A 18 20.78 -11.91 -11.68
CA LEU A 18 21.69 -12.79 -12.43
C LEU A 18 22.85 -13.25 -11.55
N THR A 19 23.46 -12.34 -10.77
CA THR A 19 24.53 -12.69 -9.82
C THR A 19 24.05 -13.71 -8.79
N CYS A 20 22.86 -13.52 -8.22
CA CYS A 20 22.26 -14.47 -7.28
C CYS A 20 22.09 -15.87 -7.91
N MET A 21 21.69 -15.92 -9.19
CA MET A 21 21.52 -17.18 -9.94
C MET A 21 22.89 -17.85 -10.24
N VAL A 22 23.89 -17.08 -10.64
CA VAL A 22 25.26 -17.59 -10.92
C VAL A 22 25.91 -18.14 -9.66
N ASP A 23 25.68 -17.49 -8.51
CA ASP A 23 26.18 -17.95 -7.21
C ASP A 23 25.38 -19.17 -6.66
N GLU A 24 24.32 -19.59 -7.35
CA GLU A 24 23.41 -20.69 -6.96
C GLU A 24 22.79 -20.53 -5.54
N LYS A 25 22.72 -19.29 -5.03
CA LYS A 25 22.19 -18.94 -3.70
C LYS A 25 20.78 -18.36 -3.82
N THR A 26 19.84 -19.12 -4.35
CA THR A 26 18.49 -18.63 -4.66
C THR A 26 17.49 -18.73 -3.49
N GLY A 27 17.74 -19.60 -2.50
CA GLY A 27 16.88 -19.78 -1.32
C GLY A 27 17.07 -18.70 -0.25
N PRO A 28 16.34 -18.77 0.89
CA PRO A 28 16.52 -17.82 1.99
C PRO A 28 17.95 -17.84 2.58
N GLY A 29 18.58 -16.67 2.67
CA GLY A 29 19.98 -16.55 3.10
C GLY A 29 20.45 -15.11 3.36
N GLU A 30 21.66 -14.81 2.90
CA GLU A 30 22.34 -13.54 3.19
C GLU A 30 21.68 -12.32 2.51
N LEU A 31 21.18 -12.47 1.28
CA LEU A 31 20.55 -11.35 0.57
C LEU A 31 19.21 -10.96 1.20
N ASN A 32 18.48 -11.93 1.76
CA ASN A 32 17.30 -11.66 2.58
C ASN A 32 17.70 -10.84 3.83
N THR A 33 18.75 -11.23 4.53
CA THR A 33 19.26 -10.49 5.71
C THR A 33 19.65 -9.06 5.36
N ARG A 34 20.36 -8.86 4.24
CA ARG A 34 20.75 -7.51 3.75
C ARG A 34 19.55 -6.66 3.38
N PHE A 35 18.54 -7.26 2.74
CA PHE A 35 17.30 -6.55 2.39
C PHE A 35 16.57 -6.09 3.66
N ILE A 36 16.39 -6.99 4.63
CA ILE A 36 15.76 -6.67 5.91
C ILE A 36 16.49 -5.54 6.63
N GLN A 37 17.82 -5.58 6.67
CA GLN A 37 18.62 -4.53 7.32
C GLN A 37 18.43 -3.18 6.61
N ALA A 38 18.51 -3.14 5.29
CA ALA A 38 18.29 -1.91 4.53
C ALA A 38 16.87 -1.34 4.71
N LEU A 39 15.87 -2.23 4.79
CA LEU A 39 14.48 -1.82 5.02
C LEU A 39 14.27 -1.26 6.43
N LYS A 40 14.89 -1.86 7.46
CA LYS A 40 14.88 -1.33 8.82
C LYS A 40 15.50 0.07 8.90
N GLU A 41 16.61 0.29 8.22
CA GLU A 41 17.25 1.60 8.13
C GLU A 41 16.37 2.62 7.41
N PHE A 42 15.67 2.19 6.35
CA PHE A 42 14.77 3.04 5.58
C PHE A 42 13.50 3.43 6.37
N THR A 43 12.89 2.48 7.07
CA THR A 43 11.61 2.69 7.80
C THR A 43 11.81 3.16 9.23
N GLY A 44 12.96 2.85 9.84
CA GLY A 44 13.23 3.10 11.26
C GLY A 44 12.54 2.11 12.21
N CYS A 45 12.03 0.96 11.71
CA CYS A 45 11.40 -0.06 12.55
C CYS A 45 12.43 -0.85 13.37
N ASP A 46 12.02 -1.36 14.53
CA ASP A 46 12.89 -2.15 15.42
C ASP A 46 13.10 -3.58 14.90
N GLY A 47 12.10 -4.14 14.21
CA GLY A 47 12.18 -5.50 13.68
C GLY A 47 11.45 -5.69 12.36
N ALA A 48 11.94 -6.64 11.57
CA ALA A 48 11.30 -7.01 10.31
C ALA A 48 11.64 -8.45 9.92
N VAL A 49 10.70 -9.13 9.26
CA VAL A 49 10.89 -10.47 8.68
C VAL A 49 10.22 -10.51 7.29
N ALA A 50 10.95 -11.03 6.30
CA ALA A 50 10.43 -11.16 4.94
C ALA A 50 9.89 -12.57 4.70
N PHE A 51 8.66 -12.65 4.21
CA PHE A 51 7.89 -13.85 3.94
C PHE A 51 7.57 -14.00 2.45
N ARG A 52 7.20 -15.22 2.03
CA ARG A 52 6.87 -15.54 0.64
C ARG A 52 5.57 -14.93 0.15
N SER A 53 4.68 -14.48 1.04
CA SER A 53 3.43 -13.83 0.65
C SER A 53 2.90 -12.89 1.74
N PRO A 54 2.05 -11.91 1.38
CA PRO A 54 1.37 -11.05 2.34
C PRO A 54 0.46 -11.83 3.30
N SER A 55 -0.19 -12.91 2.83
CA SER A 55 -1.04 -13.76 3.66
C SER A 55 -0.26 -14.50 4.75
N ILE A 56 0.97 -14.96 4.45
CA ILE A 56 1.86 -15.54 5.46
C ILE A 56 2.26 -14.45 6.46
N ALA A 57 2.67 -13.27 6.02
CA ALA A 57 3.02 -12.16 6.91
C ALA A 57 1.85 -11.82 7.85
N LEU A 58 0.63 -11.70 7.33
CA LEU A 58 -0.58 -11.47 8.13
C LEU A 58 -0.83 -12.59 9.15
N SER A 59 -0.60 -13.85 8.78
CA SER A 59 -0.78 -14.98 9.70
C SER A 59 0.14 -14.89 10.93
N TYR A 60 1.39 -14.47 10.73
CA TYR A 60 2.33 -14.25 11.84
C TYR A 60 1.96 -13.01 12.68
N ALA A 61 1.48 -11.95 12.06
CA ALA A 61 0.99 -10.77 12.76
C ALA A 61 -0.20 -11.10 13.66
N LEU A 62 -1.22 -11.80 13.13
CA LEU A 62 -2.41 -12.21 13.88
C LEU A 62 -2.08 -13.18 15.03
N LYS A 63 -1.16 -14.13 14.81
CA LYS A 63 -0.65 -15.01 15.88
C LYS A 63 0.06 -14.22 17.00
N ALA A 64 0.82 -13.18 16.64
CA ALA A 64 1.53 -12.36 17.63
C ALA A 64 0.58 -11.44 18.43
N ILE A 65 -0.53 -11.01 17.84
CA ILE A 65 -1.57 -10.22 18.51
C ILE A 65 -2.43 -11.11 19.44
N ASP A 66 -2.54 -12.41 19.14
CA ASP A 66 -3.20 -13.44 19.95
C ASP A 66 -4.67 -13.12 20.30
N LEU A 67 -5.45 -12.75 19.28
CA LEU A 67 -6.88 -12.52 19.44
C LEU A 67 -7.66 -13.85 19.51
N PRO A 68 -8.76 -13.91 20.28
CA PRO A 68 -9.64 -15.08 20.31
C PRO A 68 -10.16 -15.46 18.92
N ALA A 69 -10.30 -16.75 18.65
CA ALA A 69 -10.90 -17.24 17.40
C ALA A 69 -12.31 -16.65 17.21
N GLY A 70 -12.66 -16.35 15.98
CA GLY A 70 -13.94 -15.72 15.63
C GLY A 70 -14.03 -14.22 15.93
N THR A 71 -12.95 -13.59 16.43
CA THR A 71 -12.89 -12.12 16.58
C THR A 71 -13.14 -11.44 15.24
N ALA A 72 -13.93 -10.35 15.24
CA ALA A 72 -14.18 -9.55 14.05
C ALA A 72 -12.96 -8.66 13.72
N VAL A 73 -12.43 -8.84 12.51
CA VAL A 73 -11.30 -8.09 11.95
C VAL A 73 -11.82 -7.15 10.86
N MET A 74 -11.68 -5.86 11.10
CA MET A 74 -12.11 -4.82 10.17
C MET A 74 -11.14 -4.65 9.03
N LEU A 75 -11.67 -4.45 7.82
CA LEU A 75 -10.90 -4.17 6.61
C LEU A 75 -11.73 -3.37 5.60
N SER A 76 -11.06 -2.61 4.74
CA SER A 76 -11.73 -1.81 3.71
C SER A 76 -12.36 -2.68 2.62
N ALA A 77 -13.53 -2.31 2.14
CA ALA A 77 -14.14 -2.92 0.95
C ALA A 77 -13.27 -2.80 -0.31
N LEU A 78 -12.42 -1.76 -0.39
CA LEU A 78 -11.51 -1.52 -1.50
C LEU A 78 -10.10 -2.09 -1.28
N ALA A 79 -9.85 -2.76 -0.14
CA ALA A 79 -8.60 -3.46 0.12
C ALA A 79 -8.43 -4.68 -0.80
N PRO A 80 -7.20 -5.15 -1.05
CA PRO A 80 -6.96 -6.38 -1.82
C PRO A 80 -7.65 -7.59 -1.20
N PHE A 81 -8.25 -8.43 -2.03
CA PHE A 81 -9.06 -9.58 -1.57
C PHE A 81 -8.26 -10.57 -0.71
N TRP A 82 -6.94 -10.67 -0.90
CA TRP A 82 -6.12 -11.56 -0.09
C TRP A 82 -6.22 -11.29 1.43
N GLN A 83 -6.53 -10.03 1.84
CA GLN A 83 -6.73 -9.68 3.25
C GLN A 83 -7.97 -10.37 3.81
N TYR A 84 -9.09 -10.28 3.08
CA TYR A 84 -10.35 -10.94 3.45
C TYR A 84 -10.17 -12.46 3.54
N ASP A 85 -9.63 -13.05 2.48
CA ASP A 85 -9.40 -14.49 2.37
C ASP A 85 -8.47 -15.02 3.49
N ALA A 86 -7.40 -14.28 3.81
CA ALA A 86 -6.50 -14.65 4.88
C ALA A 86 -7.15 -14.56 6.27
N VAL A 87 -7.93 -13.51 6.55
CA VAL A 87 -8.67 -13.36 7.80
C VAL A 87 -9.64 -14.52 8.00
N GLU A 88 -10.42 -14.86 6.96
CA GLU A 88 -11.38 -15.96 7.01
C GLU A 88 -10.70 -17.33 7.20
N LYS A 89 -9.65 -17.63 6.44
CA LYS A 89 -8.88 -18.88 6.55
C LYS A 89 -8.20 -19.07 7.90
N LEU A 90 -7.87 -17.99 8.58
CA LEU A 90 -7.28 -18.02 9.92
C LEU A 90 -8.32 -18.13 11.05
N GLY A 91 -9.61 -18.25 10.71
CA GLY A 91 -10.69 -18.46 11.67
C GLY A 91 -11.20 -17.18 12.33
N TYR A 92 -10.90 -16.01 11.77
CA TYR A 92 -11.45 -14.72 12.17
C TYR A 92 -12.67 -14.38 11.32
N LYS A 93 -13.45 -13.37 11.72
CA LYS A 93 -14.61 -12.89 10.98
C LYS A 93 -14.27 -11.59 10.28
N PRO A 94 -14.22 -11.54 8.94
CA PRO A 94 -14.03 -10.27 8.23
C PRO A 94 -15.22 -9.35 8.48
N LEU A 95 -14.97 -8.11 8.91
CA LEU A 95 -15.95 -7.03 9.01
C LEU A 95 -15.55 -5.96 8.00
N VAL A 96 -16.31 -5.87 6.90
CA VAL A 96 -15.98 -5.02 5.77
C VAL A 96 -16.53 -3.61 5.98
N LEU A 97 -15.65 -2.62 5.94
CA LEU A 97 -15.98 -1.21 6.11
C LEU A 97 -16.12 -0.50 4.76
N ASP A 98 -17.09 0.42 4.66
CA ASP A 98 -17.17 1.36 3.54
C ASP A 98 -16.06 2.43 3.66
N VAL A 99 -15.86 3.21 2.62
CA VAL A 99 -14.80 4.20 2.50
C VAL A 99 -15.34 5.61 2.34
N GLU A 100 -14.46 6.59 2.49
CA GLU A 100 -14.75 7.97 2.14
C GLU A 100 -14.64 8.19 0.62
N GLU A 101 -15.55 8.96 0.03
CA GLU A 101 -15.60 9.17 -1.42
C GLU A 101 -14.39 9.96 -1.96
N GLN A 102 -13.85 10.86 -1.16
CA GLN A 102 -12.78 11.77 -1.60
C GLN A 102 -11.42 11.10 -1.65
N THR A 103 -11.16 10.17 -0.73
CA THR A 103 -9.87 9.50 -0.56
C THR A 103 -9.87 8.03 -1.01
N GLY A 104 -11.05 7.37 -0.99
CA GLY A 104 -11.17 5.93 -1.19
C GLY A 104 -10.63 5.10 -0.01
N LEU A 105 -10.43 5.73 1.15
CA LEU A 105 -9.90 5.11 2.36
C LEU A 105 -10.96 5.04 3.45
N VAL A 106 -10.78 4.15 4.42
CA VAL A 106 -11.53 4.19 5.68
C VAL A 106 -11.05 5.40 6.50
N ASN A 107 -11.96 6.01 7.26
CA ASN A 107 -11.68 7.12 8.17
C ASN A 107 -12.04 6.74 9.62
N ALA A 108 -11.75 7.61 10.59
CA ALA A 108 -12.04 7.36 11.99
C ALA A 108 -13.53 7.08 12.26
N GLN A 109 -14.44 7.73 11.53
CA GLN A 109 -15.88 7.52 11.68
C GLN A 109 -16.31 6.12 11.23
N THR A 110 -15.85 5.65 10.05
CA THR A 110 -16.18 4.30 9.57
C THR A 110 -15.57 3.23 10.47
N VAL A 111 -14.36 3.44 10.99
CA VAL A 111 -13.72 2.54 11.95
C VAL A 111 -14.48 2.52 13.28
N GLN A 112 -14.90 3.68 13.81
CA GLN A 112 -15.68 3.76 15.03
C GLN A 112 -17.03 3.02 14.91
N GLN A 113 -17.68 3.12 13.75
CA GLN A 113 -18.89 2.32 13.46
C GLN A 113 -18.56 0.82 13.49
N GLY A 114 -17.49 0.37 12.82
CA GLY A 114 -17.06 -1.04 12.83
C GLY A 114 -16.76 -1.55 14.25
N ILE A 115 -16.18 -0.71 15.13
CA ILE A 115 -15.98 -1.03 16.55
C ILE A 115 -17.32 -1.27 17.25
N SER A 116 -18.33 -0.44 16.98
CA SER A 116 -19.68 -0.60 17.55
C SER A 116 -20.38 -1.88 17.06
N GLU A 117 -20.05 -2.36 15.88
CA GLU A 117 -20.50 -3.62 15.27
C GLU A 117 -19.69 -4.85 15.74
N GLY A 118 -18.73 -4.64 16.64
CA GLY A 118 -17.93 -5.71 17.26
C GLY A 118 -16.52 -5.90 16.74
N GLY A 119 -16.05 -5.02 15.83
CA GLY A 119 -14.67 -5.00 15.35
C GLY A 119 -13.65 -4.82 16.48
N ARG A 120 -12.55 -5.57 16.44
CA ARG A 120 -11.52 -5.56 17.50
C ARG A 120 -10.09 -5.38 16.99
N LEU A 121 -9.88 -5.44 15.69
CA LEU A 121 -8.62 -5.21 15.00
C LEU A 121 -8.95 -4.56 13.65
N LEU A 122 -8.09 -3.66 13.17
CA LEU A 122 -8.18 -3.08 11.84
C LEU A 122 -6.96 -3.49 11.01
N ILE A 123 -7.21 -4.01 9.79
CA ILE A 123 -6.20 -4.06 8.74
C ILE A 123 -6.41 -2.82 7.89
N LEU A 124 -5.50 -1.87 8.00
CA LEU A 124 -5.56 -0.57 7.34
C LEU A 124 -4.79 -0.58 6.04
N HIS A 125 -5.48 -0.74 4.91
CA HIS A 125 -4.86 -0.64 3.60
C HIS A 125 -4.74 0.82 3.15
N GLU A 126 -3.52 1.31 3.02
CA GLU A 126 -3.19 2.67 2.58
C GLU A 126 -3.17 2.74 1.05
N SER A 127 -4.35 2.63 0.47
CA SER A 127 -4.55 2.51 -0.97
C SER A 127 -4.00 3.69 -1.75
N MET A 128 -3.50 3.44 -2.95
CA MET A 128 -3.03 4.46 -3.90
C MET A 128 -1.88 5.35 -3.39
N GLY A 129 -1.22 4.94 -2.27
CA GLY A 129 -0.17 5.72 -1.63
C GLY A 129 -0.66 6.92 -0.82
N ILE A 130 -1.95 6.92 -0.46
CA ILE A 130 -2.58 7.97 0.34
C ILE A 130 -2.57 7.52 1.80
N LEU A 131 -2.11 8.40 2.70
CA LEU A 131 -2.25 8.18 4.13
C LEU A 131 -3.63 8.68 4.58
N PRO A 132 -4.39 7.86 5.33
CA PRO A 132 -5.61 8.32 6.00
C PRO A 132 -5.27 9.27 7.16
N GLU A 133 -6.28 9.75 7.86
CA GLU A 133 -6.13 10.45 9.15
C GLU A 133 -5.77 9.44 10.25
N ILE A 134 -4.58 8.82 10.08
CA ILE A 134 -4.17 7.63 10.83
C ILE A 134 -4.05 7.89 12.34
N GLU A 135 -3.70 9.11 12.75
CA GLU A 135 -3.63 9.47 14.17
C GLU A 135 -5.00 9.40 14.84
N GLU A 136 -6.05 9.81 14.13
CA GLU A 136 -7.43 9.73 14.64
C GLU A 136 -7.91 8.28 14.71
N ILE A 137 -7.53 7.45 13.71
CA ILE A 137 -7.84 6.02 13.71
C ILE A 137 -7.14 5.31 14.89
N VAL A 138 -5.86 5.57 15.10
CA VAL A 138 -5.08 4.96 16.21
C VAL A 138 -5.60 5.43 17.56
N ALA A 139 -6.07 6.68 17.69
CA ALA A 139 -6.67 7.22 18.91
C ALA A 139 -7.95 6.47 19.35
N LEU A 140 -8.60 5.68 18.49
CA LEU A 140 -9.73 4.81 18.83
C LEU A 140 -9.32 3.63 19.74
N GLY A 141 -8.01 3.38 19.92
CA GLY A 141 -7.49 2.43 20.92
C GLY A 141 -7.59 0.96 20.54
N ILE A 142 -7.90 0.62 19.30
CA ILE A 142 -7.85 -0.76 18.78
C ILE A 142 -6.49 -1.07 18.15
N PRO A 143 -6.07 -2.35 18.11
CA PRO A 143 -4.91 -2.76 17.34
C PRO A 143 -5.07 -2.44 15.85
N VAL A 144 -4.01 -1.94 15.22
CA VAL A 144 -3.97 -1.66 13.77
C VAL A 144 -2.78 -2.41 13.16
N ILE A 145 -3.02 -3.09 12.04
CA ILE A 145 -2.00 -3.59 11.12
C ILE A 145 -2.07 -2.71 9.88
N GLU A 146 -1.02 -1.94 9.59
CA GLU A 146 -0.95 -1.11 8.39
C GLU A 146 -0.53 -1.97 7.19
N ASP A 147 -1.24 -1.89 6.08
CA ASP A 147 -0.77 -2.38 4.77
C ASP A 147 -0.22 -1.20 3.98
N ILE A 148 1.12 -1.11 3.96
CA ILE A 148 1.88 -0.02 3.37
C ILE A 148 2.42 -0.34 1.97
N SER A 149 1.89 -1.35 1.31
CA SER A 149 2.36 -1.81 -0.01
C SER A 149 2.34 -0.70 -1.07
N HIS A 150 1.39 0.23 -0.97
CA HIS A 150 1.29 1.39 -1.86
C HIS A 150 1.88 2.68 -1.28
N SER A 151 2.06 2.78 0.04
CA SER A 151 2.37 4.02 0.76
C SER A 151 3.76 4.06 1.39
N ILE A 152 4.56 3.01 1.24
CA ILE A 152 5.92 2.98 1.78
C ILE A 152 6.69 4.27 1.44
N GLY A 153 7.31 4.88 2.44
CA GLY A 153 8.02 6.14 2.31
C GLY A 153 7.16 7.40 2.48
N ALA A 154 5.83 7.26 2.54
CA ALA A 154 4.96 8.38 2.89
C ALA A 154 5.21 8.86 4.33
N VAL A 155 5.07 10.17 4.54
CA VAL A 155 5.33 10.83 5.83
C VAL A 155 4.17 11.77 6.13
N LEU A 156 3.63 11.72 7.36
CA LEU A 156 2.67 12.73 7.79
C LEU A 156 3.40 14.06 8.03
N PRO A 157 2.86 15.19 7.56
CA PRO A 157 3.42 16.50 7.86
C PRO A 157 3.42 16.73 9.38
N GLU A 158 4.42 17.46 9.87
CA GLU A 158 4.41 17.94 11.25
C GLU A 158 3.20 18.88 11.41
N LYS A 159 2.36 18.63 12.42
CA LYS A 159 1.34 19.62 12.80
C LYS A 159 2.12 20.86 13.24
N SER A 160 1.93 21.98 12.55
CA SER A 160 2.43 23.28 13.01
C SER A 160 1.74 23.55 14.36
N ASP A 161 2.47 23.44 15.46
CA ASP A 161 2.00 23.90 16.76
C ASP A 161 1.86 25.43 16.68
N GLU A 162 0.72 25.91 16.29
CA GLU A 162 0.29 27.29 16.56
C GLU A 162 -0.07 27.42 18.04
N ALA A 163 0.95 27.37 18.90
CA ALA A 163 0.85 27.82 20.27
C ALA A 163 2.25 28.19 20.74
N PHE A 164 2.57 29.47 20.61
CA PHE A 164 3.71 30.11 21.22
C PHE A 164 3.48 30.14 22.74
N ASP A 165 4.01 29.17 23.47
CA ASP A 165 4.28 29.29 24.88
C ASP A 165 5.74 28.94 25.15
N GLY A 166 6.47 29.89 25.69
CA GLY A 166 7.92 29.96 25.78
C GLY A 166 8.55 29.07 26.85
N THR A 167 8.14 27.78 26.94
CA THR A 167 8.78 26.81 27.81
C THR A 167 9.62 25.82 27.01
N GLU A 168 10.87 25.64 27.40
CA GLU A 168 11.89 24.79 26.79
C GLU A 168 11.32 23.37 26.48
N LYS A 169 11.23 23.03 25.21
CA LYS A 169 10.89 21.67 24.74
C LYS A 169 12.00 20.72 25.20
N LYS A 170 11.69 19.82 26.13
CA LYS A 170 12.46 18.57 26.29
C LYS A 170 12.55 17.91 24.91
N GLN A 171 13.77 17.67 24.43
CA GLN A 171 14.04 16.86 23.23
C GLN A 171 13.50 15.43 23.43
N GLY A 172 12.18 15.25 23.26
CA GLY A 172 11.58 13.95 23.07
C GLY A 172 12.10 13.37 21.73
N LYS A 173 12.38 12.09 21.67
CA LYS A 173 12.68 11.39 20.41
C LYS A 173 11.64 11.83 19.36
N LYS A 174 12.10 12.44 18.24
CA LYS A 174 11.20 12.76 17.12
C LYS A 174 10.42 11.48 16.78
N GLN A 175 9.10 11.55 16.95
CA GLN A 175 8.22 10.43 16.63
C GLN A 175 8.35 10.16 15.14
N ASN A 176 8.62 8.91 14.77
CA ASN A 176 8.61 8.51 13.37
C ASN A 176 7.18 8.63 12.83
N ARG A 177 6.94 9.53 11.89
CA ARG A 177 5.61 9.83 11.32
C ARG A 177 5.48 9.25 9.91
N ARG A 178 6.10 8.12 9.65
CA ARG A 178 6.09 7.45 8.35
C ARG A 178 5.02 6.36 8.31
N ALA A 179 4.48 6.09 7.12
CA ALA A 179 3.68 4.92 6.85
C ALA A 179 4.34 3.67 7.43
N GLY A 180 3.58 2.85 8.13
CA GLY A 180 4.04 1.66 8.82
C GLY A 180 4.62 1.88 10.21
N SER A 181 4.52 3.09 10.78
CA SER A 181 5.02 3.37 12.14
C SER A 181 3.93 3.63 13.18
N PHE A 182 2.67 3.61 12.78
CA PHE A 182 1.54 3.98 13.64
C PHE A 182 0.84 2.77 14.25
N GLY A 183 0.75 1.67 13.52
CA GLY A 183 0.14 0.43 13.98
C GLY A 183 1.07 -0.41 14.87
N ILE A 184 0.55 -1.54 15.36
CA ILE A 184 1.34 -2.56 16.09
C ILE A 184 2.31 -3.24 15.13
N PHE A 185 1.82 -3.58 13.94
CA PHE A 185 2.60 -4.15 12.85
C PHE A 185 2.27 -3.44 11.55
N SER A 186 3.17 -3.58 10.57
CA SER A 186 2.87 -3.21 9.20
C SER A 186 3.34 -4.27 8.21
N ILE A 187 2.61 -4.39 7.10
CA ILE A 187 2.89 -5.31 6.00
C ILE A 187 3.27 -4.47 4.78
N LEU A 188 4.45 -4.76 4.23
CA LEU A 188 4.90 -4.26 2.94
C LEU A 188 4.82 -5.40 1.93
N GLY A 189 3.88 -5.37 1.01
CA GLY A 189 3.83 -6.26 -0.14
C GLY A 189 5.00 -6.03 -1.09
N LEU A 190 5.42 -7.09 -1.77
CA LEU A 190 6.50 -7.09 -2.75
C LEU A 190 6.02 -7.72 -4.08
N GLU A 191 4.72 -7.66 -4.33
CA GLU A 191 4.12 -8.22 -5.55
C GLU A 191 4.52 -7.40 -6.80
N GLU A 192 4.15 -7.90 -7.97
CA GLU A 192 4.58 -7.35 -9.25
C GLU A 192 4.29 -5.85 -9.41
N PHE A 193 3.16 -5.39 -8.89
CA PHE A 193 2.67 -4.01 -9.04
C PHE A 193 2.79 -3.17 -7.76
N ASP A 194 3.37 -3.71 -6.70
CA ASP A 194 3.63 -2.94 -5.49
C ASP A 194 4.68 -1.84 -5.71
N THR A 195 4.73 -0.87 -4.81
CA THR A 195 5.65 0.28 -4.89
C THR A 195 7.11 -0.17 -4.94
N ILE A 196 7.43 -1.22 -4.19
CA ILE A 196 8.70 -1.96 -4.26
C ILE A 196 8.35 -3.38 -4.65
N THR A 197 8.88 -3.88 -5.78
CA THR A 197 8.65 -5.27 -6.17
C THR A 197 9.84 -6.16 -5.87
N GLY A 198 9.53 -7.37 -5.38
CA GLY A 198 10.44 -8.51 -5.30
C GLY A 198 10.03 -9.63 -6.26
N GLY A 199 9.01 -9.39 -7.13
CA GLY A 199 8.39 -10.44 -7.93
C GLY A 199 7.55 -11.40 -7.09
N GLY A 200 7.06 -10.95 -5.94
CA GLY A 200 6.27 -11.67 -4.94
C GLY A 200 6.90 -11.65 -3.56
N GLY A 201 6.07 -11.85 -2.55
CA GLY A 201 6.45 -11.83 -1.15
C GLY A 201 5.91 -10.65 -0.37
N ALA A 202 6.30 -10.56 0.89
CA ALA A 202 5.99 -9.43 1.75
C ALA A 202 6.98 -9.32 2.92
N VAL A 203 7.05 -8.15 3.53
CA VAL A 203 7.78 -7.95 4.80
C VAL A 203 6.79 -7.57 5.88
N LEU A 204 6.85 -8.28 7.01
CA LEU A 204 6.18 -7.92 8.25
C LEU A 204 7.14 -7.11 9.10
N LEU A 205 6.75 -5.88 9.44
CA LEU A 205 7.55 -4.95 10.23
C LEU A 205 6.90 -4.77 11.63
N ALA A 206 7.75 -4.66 12.63
CA ALA A 206 7.38 -4.25 13.98
C ALA A 206 8.02 -2.88 14.27
N PRO A 207 7.23 -1.80 14.29
CA PRO A 207 7.74 -0.44 14.48
C PRO A 207 8.41 -0.25 15.82
N GLN A 208 7.89 -0.91 16.88
CA GLN A 208 8.35 -0.74 18.24
C GLN A 208 9.03 -2.01 18.79
N ARG A 209 10.05 -1.81 19.62
CA ARG A 209 10.83 -2.91 20.23
C ARG A 209 9.98 -3.91 21.00
N ARG A 210 8.96 -3.43 21.75
CA ARG A 210 8.06 -4.32 22.51
C ARG A 210 7.35 -5.32 21.60
N ASP A 211 6.84 -4.83 20.46
CA ASP A 211 6.05 -5.62 19.52
C ASP A 211 6.97 -6.57 18.72
N TRP A 212 8.20 -6.11 18.42
CA TRP A 212 9.23 -6.97 17.87
C TRP A 212 9.60 -8.15 18.76
N ILE A 213 9.73 -7.95 20.07
CA ILE A 213 10.03 -9.04 21.03
C ILE A 213 8.95 -10.11 20.99
N VAL A 214 7.68 -9.70 20.88
CA VAL A 214 6.55 -10.63 20.78
C VAL A 214 6.58 -11.37 19.43
N LEU A 215 6.67 -10.63 18.32
CA LEU A 215 6.70 -11.20 16.99
C LEU A 215 7.87 -12.18 16.80
N LYS A 216 9.04 -11.85 17.31
CA LYS A 216 10.26 -12.66 17.20
C LYS A 216 10.08 -14.08 17.75
N LYS A 217 9.29 -14.29 18.81
CA LYS A 217 9.01 -15.63 19.37
C LYS A 217 8.37 -16.56 18.35
N TYR A 218 7.54 -16.01 17.45
CA TYR A 218 6.89 -16.78 16.41
C TYR A 218 7.74 -16.92 15.16
N THR A 219 8.50 -15.88 14.81
CA THR A 219 9.30 -15.85 13.57
C THR A 219 10.62 -16.59 13.68
N ASP A 220 11.21 -16.71 14.88
CA ASP A 220 12.41 -17.54 15.08
C ASP A 220 12.12 -19.04 14.82
N ALA A 221 10.87 -19.46 14.97
CA ALA A 221 10.40 -20.83 14.67
C ALA A 221 9.74 -20.95 13.30
N ALA A 222 9.82 -19.90 12.47
CA ALA A 222 9.19 -19.91 11.15
C ALA A 222 9.79 -20.97 10.24
N SER A 223 8.93 -21.65 9.46
CA SER A 223 9.39 -22.59 8.46
C SER A 223 10.25 -21.88 7.41
N ARG A 224 11.33 -22.53 6.99
CA ARG A 224 12.16 -22.03 5.87
C ARG A 224 11.33 -21.80 4.59
N THR A 225 10.24 -22.56 4.43
CA THR A 225 9.30 -22.40 3.30
C THR A 225 8.45 -21.14 3.39
N ASP A 226 8.35 -20.50 4.54
CA ASP A 226 7.64 -19.24 4.72
C ASP A 226 8.52 -18.02 4.43
N ILE A 227 9.84 -18.18 4.59
CA ILE A 227 10.80 -17.08 4.46
C ILE A 227 11.06 -16.74 2.99
N LEU A 228 11.15 -15.44 2.69
CA LEU A 228 11.40 -14.91 1.35
C LEU A 228 12.76 -15.38 0.81
N PRO A 229 12.84 -15.94 -0.40
CA PRO A 229 14.09 -16.36 -1.02
C PRO A 229 15.02 -15.19 -1.35
N ASP A 230 16.33 -15.47 -1.44
CA ASP A 230 17.35 -14.48 -1.78
C ASP A 230 17.14 -13.89 -3.17
N ILE A 231 16.66 -14.67 -4.14
CA ILE A 231 16.37 -14.19 -5.49
C ILE A 231 15.32 -13.08 -5.52
N ASN A 232 14.28 -13.18 -4.68
CA ASN A 232 13.26 -12.13 -4.53
C ASN A 232 13.80 -10.97 -3.68
N SER A 233 14.55 -11.31 -2.62
CA SER A 233 15.12 -10.33 -1.69
C SER A 233 16.12 -9.40 -2.37
N VAL A 234 16.94 -9.91 -3.29
CA VAL A 234 17.93 -9.09 -4.00
C VAL A 234 17.25 -8.11 -4.97
N LEU A 235 16.16 -8.54 -5.63
CA LEU A 235 15.36 -7.67 -6.46
C LEU A 235 14.74 -6.54 -5.63
N ALA A 236 14.08 -6.88 -4.52
CA ALA A 236 13.49 -5.91 -3.61
C ALA A 236 14.53 -4.94 -3.00
N LEU A 237 15.73 -5.44 -2.69
CA LEU A 237 16.84 -4.62 -2.18
C LEU A 237 17.28 -3.55 -3.20
N VAL A 238 17.38 -3.90 -4.48
CA VAL A 238 17.75 -2.93 -5.52
C VAL A 238 16.62 -1.92 -5.72
N GLN A 239 15.37 -2.38 -5.75
CA GLN A 239 14.19 -1.49 -5.82
C GLN A 239 14.14 -0.50 -4.65
N LEU A 240 14.43 -0.95 -3.42
CA LEU A 240 14.51 -0.08 -2.24
C LEU A 240 15.62 0.96 -2.37
N LYS A 241 16.81 0.58 -2.84
CA LYS A 241 17.93 1.52 -3.08
C LYS A 241 17.61 2.58 -4.14
N GLU A 242 16.82 2.22 -5.13
CA GLU A 242 16.39 3.14 -6.21
C GLU A 242 15.07 3.87 -5.89
N PHE A 243 14.48 3.64 -4.69
CA PHE A 243 13.16 4.15 -4.31
C PHE A 243 13.04 5.65 -4.49
N ASN A 244 13.93 6.46 -3.90
CA ASN A 244 13.85 7.91 -3.94
C ASN A 244 13.86 8.47 -5.38
N ARG A 245 14.71 7.90 -6.25
CA ARG A 245 14.75 8.27 -7.67
C ARG A 245 13.45 7.91 -8.39
N ASN A 246 12.95 6.71 -8.16
CA ASN A 246 11.73 6.22 -8.78
C ASN A 246 10.51 7.01 -8.29
N GLU A 247 10.48 7.33 -6.99
CA GLU A 247 9.41 8.13 -6.38
C GLU A 247 9.40 9.56 -6.93
N GLN A 248 10.55 10.20 -7.05
CA GLN A 248 10.62 11.53 -7.65
C GLN A 248 10.12 11.53 -9.10
N ALA A 249 10.44 10.49 -9.88
CA ALA A 249 9.93 10.36 -11.23
C ALA A 249 8.39 10.19 -11.25
N ARG A 250 7.82 9.38 -10.33
CA ARG A 250 6.37 9.25 -10.19
C ARG A 250 5.69 10.56 -9.78
N LYS A 251 6.26 11.30 -8.83
CA LYS A 251 5.75 12.62 -8.40
C LYS A 251 5.72 13.62 -9.55
N ASN A 252 6.77 13.68 -10.35
CA ASN A 252 6.84 14.56 -11.52
C ASN A 252 5.76 14.22 -12.55
N LEU A 253 5.56 12.93 -12.84
CA LEU A 253 4.52 12.47 -13.76
C LEU A 253 3.12 12.76 -13.21
N PHE A 254 2.91 12.50 -11.93
CA PHE A 254 1.62 12.74 -11.26
C PHE A 254 1.21 14.19 -11.37
N ALA A 255 2.12 15.13 -11.09
CA ALA A 255 1.86 16.57 -11.20
C ALA A 255 1.47 17.00 -12.64
N VAL A 256 2.09 16.41 -13.65
CA VAL A 256 1.73 16.65 -15.07
C VAL A 256 0.33 16.13 -15.37
N PHE A 257 0.02 14.90 -14.93
CA PHE A 257 -1.27 14.26 -15.20
C PHE A 257 -2.40 14.92 -14.43
N GLN A 258 -2.18 15.26 -13.16
CA GLN A 258 -3.16 15.97 -12.34
C GLN A 258 -3.54 17.31 -12.98
N ARG A 259 -2.56 18.09 -13.44
CA ARG A 259 -2.79 19.38 -14.09
C ARG A 259 -3.60 19.21 -15.39
N ALA A 260 -3.31 18.17 -16.17
CA ALA A 260 -4.07 17.87 -17.39
C ALA A 260 -5.52 17.43 -17.06
N LEU A 261 -5.72 16.63 -16.01
CA LEU A 261 -7.04 16.16 -15.61
C LEU A 261 -7.95 17.30 -15.11
N MET A 262 -7.38 18.32 -14.45
CA MET A 262 -8.14 19.48 -13.94
C MET A 262 -8.87 20.28 -15.04
N SER A 263 -8.51 20.13 -16.30
CA SER A 263 -9.24 20.78 -17.41
C SER A 263 -10.55 20.06 -17.79
N GLY A 264 -10.78 18.86 -17.26
CA GLY A 264 -11.95 18.02 -17.54
C GLY A 264 -12.96 17.96 -16.41
N LYS A 265 -13.88 17.00 -16.50
CA LYS A 265 -14.96 16.74 -15.51
C LYS A 265 -14.60 15.60 -14.55
N ASN A 266 -13.53 14.87 -14.84
CA ASN A 266 -13.10 13.73 -14.05
C ASN A 266 -12.14 14.19 -12.95
N ARG A 267 -11.98 13.40 -11.87
CA ARG A 267 -11.13 13.75 -10.72
C ARG A 267 -10.20 12.61 -10.35
N THR A 268 -9.14 12.94 -9.63
CA THR A 268 -8.36 11.96 -8.86
C THR A 268 -8.74 12.04 -7.38
N PHE A 269 -8.24 11.12 -6.58
CA PHE A 269 -8.43 11.17 -5.13
C PHE A 269 -7.70 12.37 -4.51
N VAL A 270 -8.29 12.90 -3.43
CA VAL A 270 -7.66 13.95 -2.64
C VAL A 270 -6.46 13.35 -1.89
N ARG A 271 -5.34 14.05 -1.95
CA ARG A 271 -4.10 13.71 -1.25
C ARG A 271 -3.70 14.85 -0.33
N GLN A 272 -3.02 14.52 0.74
CA GLN A 272 -2.34 15.53 1.55
C GLN A 272 -1.23 16.21 0.72
N PRO A 273 -0.78 17.43 1.10
CA PRO A 273 0.22 18.18 0.32
C PRO A 273 1.43 17.33 -0.08
N ASP A 274 1.95 17.60 -1.26
CA ASP A 274 2.84 16.73 -2.06
C ASP A 274 4.11 16.22 -1.38
N GLU A 275 4.59 16.84 -0.30
CA GLU A 275 5.87 16.46 0.31
C GLU A 275 5.80 15.17 1.11
N GLY A 276 4.63 14.80 1.63
CA GLY A 276 4.46 13.67 2.52
C GLY A 276 3.92 12.39 1.87
N SER A 277 3.23 12.46 0.73
CA SER A 277 2.59 11.28 0.11
C SER A 277 3.53 10.53 -0.85
N THR A 278 3.32 9.21 -0.96
CA THR A 278 3.94 8.36 -1.97
C THR A 278 3.00 8.23 -3.17
N ILE A 279 3.55 8.19 -4.37
CA ILE A 279 2.78 7.98 -5.60
C ILE A 279 2.94 6.53 -6.04
N TRP A 280 1.88 5.74 -5.90
CA TRP A 280 1.84 4.38 -6.43
C TRP A 280 1.34 4.34 -7.89
N SER A 281 0.23 5.01 -8.19
CA SER A 281 -0.43 5.00 -9.49
C SER A 281 -1.14 6.31 -9.77
N PHE A 282 -1.79 6.42 -10.95
CA PHE A 282 -2.65 7.56 -11.29
C PHE A 282 -4.11 7.12 -11.41
N PRO A 283 -4.87 7.12 -10.30
CA PRO A 283 -6.30 6.81 -10.33
C PRO A 283 -7.12 7.98 -10.86
N VAL A 284 -8.12 7.67 -11.68
CA VAL A 284 -9.12 8.61 -12.19
C VAL A 284 -10.51 8.12 -11.84
N VAL A 285 -11.24 8.90 -11.07
CA VAL A 285 -12.66 8.67 -10.76
C VAL A 285 -13.48 9.33 -11.86
N LEU A 286 -14.16 8.52 -12.66
CA LEU A 286 -14.89 8.95 -13.84
C LEU A 286 -16.31 9.44 -13.49
N ASN A 287 -16.72 10.52 -14.12
CA ASN A 287 -18.14 10.95 -14.11
C ASN A 287 -18.95 10.25 -15.20
N GLY A 288 -18.29 9.76 -16.24
CA GLY A 288 -18.89 9.08 -17.38
C GLY A 288 -18.72 7.55 -17.36
N SER A 289 -18.95 6.94 -18.51
CA SER A 289 -18.86 5.49 -18.72
C SER A 289 -17.41 5.03 -18.78
N VAL A 290 -17.05 4.07 -17.93
CA VAL A 290 -15.73 3.39 -18.00
C VAL A 290 -15.50 2.76 -19.37
N LYS A 291 -16.55 2.22 -20.00
CA LYS A 291 -16.47 1.60 -21.33
C LYS A 291 -16.03 2.60 -22.38
N ASP A 292 -16.61 3.81 -22.38
CA ASP A 292 -16.30 4.84 -23.36
C ASP A 292 -14.88 5.38 -23.18
N VAL A 293 -14.48 5.62 -21.92
CA VAL A 293 -13.11 6.05 -21.59
C VAL A 293 -12.09 4.97 -21.98
N LYS A 294 -12.38 3.68 -21.72
CA LYS A 294 -11.52 2.56 -22.12
C LYS A 294 -11.37 2.48 -23.65
N GLN A 295 -12.47 2.64 -24.37
CA GLN A 295 -12.43 2.65 -25.84
C GLN A 295 -11.65 3.86 -26.38
N TYR A 296 -11.85 5.04 -25.77
CA TYR A 296 -11.13 6.26 -26.14
C TYR A 296 -9.62 6.12 -25.91
N ALA A 297 -9.20 5.68 -24.73
CA ALA A 297 -7.79 5.46 -24.39
C ALA A 297 -7.15 4.40 -25.30
N SER A 298 -7.86 3.29 -25.58
CA SER A 298 -7.38 2.22 -26.47
C SER A 298 -7.12 2.71 -27.90
N ARG A 299 -7.97 3.59 -28.46
CA ARG A 299 -7.75 4.23 -29.77
C ARG A 299 -6.49 5.10 -29.80
N LYS A 300 -6.01 5.53 -28.62
CA LYS A 300 -4.77 6.28 -28.44
C LYS A 300 -3.60 5.38 -28.00
N GLU A 301 -3.77 4.05 -28.08
CA GLU A 301 -2.78 3.04 -27.69
C GLU A 301 -2.39 3.13 -26.20
N ILE A 302 -3.29 3.60 -25.34
CA ILE A 302 -3.13 3.64 -23.89
C ILE A 302 -4.03 2.57 -23.29
N GLU A 303 -3.43 1.66 -22.53
CA GLU A 303 -4.16 0.71 -21.70
C GLU A 303 -4.59 1.40 -20.40
N ILE A 304 -5.84 1.16 -19.98
CA ILE A 304 -6.32 1.51 -18.66
C ILE A 304 -6.96 0.30 -17.99
N GLN A 305 -6.83 0.18 -16.69
CA GLN A 305 -7.38 -0.93 -15.92
C GLN A 305 -8.32 -0.43 -14.83
N PRO A 306 -9.38 -1.20 -14.44
CA PRO A 306 -10.15 -0.90 -13.26
C PRO A 306 -9.25 -0.87 -12.02
N ALA A 307 -9.43 0.13 -11.16
CA ALA A 307 -8.52 0.34 -10.02
C ALA A 307 -8.63 -0.73 -8.93
N TYR A 308 -9.81 -1.35 -8.79
CA TYR A 308 -10.16 -2.23 -7.68
C TYR A 308 -10.60 -3.62 -8.14
N SER A 309 -10.10 -4.11 -9.27
CA SER A 309 -10.53 -5.38 -9.87
C SER A 309 -10.29 -6.62 -8.98
N ASP A 310 -9.29 -6.59 -8.10
CA ASP A 310 -8.99 -7.65 -7.13
C ASP A 310 -9.25 -7.19 -5.68
N SER A 311 -10.20 -6.30 -5.48
CA SER A 311 -10.58 -5.84 -4.14
C SER A 311 -11.63 -6.74 -3.49
N VAL A 312 -11.82 -6.58 -2.18
CA VAL A 312 -12.83 -7.30 -1.39
C VAL A 312 -14.20 -7.17 -2.03
N ILE A 313 -14.64 -5.94 -2.34
CA ILE A 313 -15.97 -5.68 -2.92
C ILE A 313 -16.18 -6.37 -4.27
N SER A 314 -15.12 -6.64 -5.02
CA SER A 314 -15.22 -7.32 -6.33
C SER A 314 -15.70 -8.76 -6.22
N ARG A 315 -15.63 -9.37 -5.03
CA ARG A 315 -15.97 -10.78 -4.76
C ARG A 315 -17.07 -10.97 -3.72
N LEU A 316 -17.56 -9.89 -3.10
CA LEU A 316 -18.69 -9.96 -2.19
C LEU A 316 -20.00 -10.20 -2.95
N GLN A 317 -20.89 -10.97 -2.34
CA GLN A 317 -22.26 -11.12 -2.82
C GLN A 317 -23.04 -9.82 -2.60
N ASP A 318 -24.11 -9.61 -3.37
CA ASP A 318 -24.93 -8.39 -3.30
C ASP A 318 -25.45 -8.09 -1.90
N GLU A 319 -25.81 -9.11 -1.13
CA GLU A 319 -26.33 -8.97 0.22
C GLU A 319 -25.25 -8.47 1.20
N GLN A 320 -24.02 -8.98 1.07
CA GLN A 320 -22.86 -8.57 1.90
C GLN A 320 -22.36 -7.16 1.59
N SER A 321 -22.62 -6.68 0.38
CA SER A 321 -22.16 -5.37 -0.10
C SER A 321 -23.26 -4.30 -0.10
N LYS A 322 -24.44 -4.58 0.49
CA LYS A 322 -25.61 -3.72 0.47
C LYS A 322 -25.37 -2.33 1.06
N ASP A 323 -24.62 -2.27 2.13
CA ASP A 323 -24.35 -1.03 2.87
C ASP A 323 -23.05 -0.33 2.41
N LEU A 324 -22.27 -0.95 1.50
CA LEU A 324 -21.01 -0.44 0.97
C LEU A 324 -21.24 0.46 -0.27
N LYS A 325 -22.04 1.50 -0.13
CA LYS A 325 -22.52 2.32 -1.26
C LYS A 325 -21.41 3.11 -1.94
N ILE A 326 -20.52 3.71 -1.16
CA ILE A 326 -19.41 4.53 -1.68
C ILE A 326 -18.39 3.63 -2.36
N SER A 327 -18.02 2.53 -1.70
CA SER A 327 -17.09 1.56 -2.28
C SER A 327 -17.60 0.97 -3.59
N LYS A 328 -18.90 0.63 -3.70
CA LYS A 328 -19.52 0.19 -4.96
C LYS A 328 -19.41 1.24 -6.05
N ALA A 329 -19.71 2.49 -5.72
CA ALA A 329 -19.63 3.58 -6.68
C ALA A 329 -18.20 3.82 -7.16
N LEU A 330 -17.19 3.78 -6.26
CA LEU A 330 -15.79 3.93 -6.62
C LEU A 330 -15.26 2.71 -7.41
N PHE A 331 -15.62 1.49 -7.01
CA PHE A 331 -15.29 0.27 -7.74
C PHE A 331 -15.71 0.33 -9.22
N LEU A 332 -16.92 0.82 -9.49
CA LEU A 332 -17.47 0.89 -10.84
C LEU A 332 -16.90 2.04 -11.68
N ARG A 333 -16.36 3.09 -11.06
CA ARG A 333 -15.99 4.35 -11.75
C ARG A 333 -14.50 4.68 -11.72
N THR A 334 -13.69 3.94 -10.97
CA THR A 334 -12.27 4.28 -10.85
C THR A 334 -11.42 3.41 -11.77
N VAL A 335 -10.60 4.08 -12.56
CA VAL A 335 -9.64 3.44 -13.47
C VAL A 335 -8.23 3.94 -13.20
N LEU A 336 -7.22 3.12 -13.51
CA LEU A 336 -5.82 3.47 -13.43
C LEU A 336 -5.29 3.80 -14.81
N PHE A 337 -4.64 4.95 -14.92
CA PHE A 337 -3.84 5.35 -16.08
C PHE A 337 -2.37 5.00 -15.87
N PRO A 338 -1.60 4.77 -16.96
CA PRO A 338 -0.19 4.45 -16.85
C PRO A 338 0.60 5.51 -16.09
N LEU A 339 1.22 5.12 -14.99
CA LEU A 339 2.16 5.94 -14.22
C LEU A 339 3.25 5.05 -13.63
N TYR A 340 4.46 5.13 -14.15
CA TYR A 340 5.62 4.41 -13.65
C TYR A 340 6.93 5.12 -14.04
N PRO A 341 8.03 4.92 -13.29
CA PRO A 341 9.28 5.71 -13.47
C PRO A 341 9.96 5.62 -14.84
N ARG A 342 9.60 4.61 -15.66
CA ARG A 342 10.17 4.42 -17.02
C ARG A 342 9.41 5.14 -18.12
N LEU A 343 8.29 5.79 -17.82
CA LEU A 343 7.56 6.58 -18.82
C LEU A 343 8.45 7.73 -19.31
N GLY A 344 8.74 7.72 -20.61
CA GLY A 344 9.44 8.81 -21.26
C GLY A 344 8.57 10.07 -21.40
N SER A 345 9.20 11.22 -21.57
CA SER A 345 8.52 12.52 -21.64
C SER A 345 7.48 12.60 -22.78
N GLU A 346 7.76 12.02 -23.93
CA GLU A 346 6.84 11.96 -25.07
C GLU A 346 5.59 11.13 -24.73
N THR A 347 5.79 9.96 -24.12
CA THR A 347 4.69 9.09 -23.67
C THR A 347 3.85 9.79 -22.60
N ALA A 348 4.50 10.47 -21.65
CA ALA A 348 3.81 11.25 -20.62
C ALA A 348 2.97 12.39 -21.21
N ALA A 349 3.50 13.11 -22.20
CA ALA A 349 2.74 14.16 -22.90
C ALA A 349 1.52 13.59 -23.65
N LYS A 350 1.65 12.42 -24.28
CA LYS A 350 0.55 11.70 -24.94
C LYS A 350 -0.55 11.33 -23.93
N ILE A 351 -0.19 10.79 -22.76
CA ILE A 351 -1.14 10.45 -21.69
C ILE A 351 -1.81 11.71 -21.16
N ALA A 352 -1.06 12.77 -20.87
CA ALA A 352 -1.60 14.04 -20.37
C ALA A 352 -2.63 14.64 -21.33
N LYS A 353 -2.36 14.61 -22.65
CA LYS A 353 -3.31 15.06 -23.67
C LYS A 353 -4.61 14.24 -23.63
N VAL A 354 -4.53 12.94 -23.44
CA VAL A 354 -5.72 12.06 -23.34
C VAL A 354 -6.49 12.37 -22.05
N LEU A 355 -5.81 12.54 -20.91
CA LEU A 355 -6.43 12.90 -19.64
C LEU A 355 -7.23 14.21 -19.68
N GLY A 356 -6.70 15.21 -20.39
CA GLY A 356 -7.38 16.51 -20.56
C GLY A 356 -8.57 16.49 -21.53
N THR A 357 -8.77 15.40 -22.27
CA THR A 357 -9.82 15.27 -23.29
C THR A 357 -10.69 14.02 -23.11
N LEU A 358 -10.73 13.48 -21.89
CA LEU A 358 -11.60 12.33 -21.57
C LEU A 358 -13.08 12.68 -21.77
N PRO A 359 -13.87 11.75 -22.36
CA PRO A 359 -15.29 11.94 -22.62
C PRO A 359 -16.15 12.09 -21.34
#